data_81d88095aa3f47a6bae4b389e95222d3
#
_entry.id   81d88095aa3f47a6bae4b389e95222d3
#
_cell.length_a   1.000
_cell.length_b   1.000
_cell.length_c   1.000
_cell.angle_alpha   90.00
_cell.angle_beta   90.00
_cell.angle_gamma   90.00
#
_symmetry.space_group_name_H-M   'P 1'
#
loop_
_entity.id
_entity.type
_entity.pdbx_description
1 polymer ?
#
loop_
_entity_poly.entity_id
_entity_poly.type
_entity_poly.pdbx_seq_one_letter_code
_entity_poly.pdbx_strand_id
1 'polypeptide(L)'
;MIEAEVVPLSEKEGIGQIVWSPMAQGVLTGKYLPGKKPPAGSRATDKKGGAGMISRWMKDDVLSTVQKLKPIADKAGLTMSQLSVAWVLQNPNVSSAIVGATKPSQVKENVKASG
;
A
#
# COMPACT_ATOMS: atom_id res chain seq x y z
N MET A 1 14.44 9.09 -3.03
CA MET A 1 13.72 7.84 -2.75
C MET A 1 14.75 6.81 -2.32
N ILE A 2 14.37 5.81 -1.51
CA ILE A 2 15.33 4.85 -0.92
C ILE A 2 16.04 3.98 -1.96
N GLU A 3 15.43 3.75 -3.12
CA GLU A 3 15.99 2.92 -4.19
C GLU A 3 17.29 3.48 -4.78
N ALA A 4 17.52 4.79 -4.71
CA ALA A 4 18.69 5.40 -5.30
C ALA A 4 19.97 5.26 -4.44
N GLU A 5 19.82 5.24 -3.13
CA GLU A 5 20.97 5.30 -2.21
C GLU A 5 20.88 4.24 -1.09
N VAL A 6 19.73 4.19 -0.39
CA VAL A 6 19.58 3.34 0.81
C VAL A 6 19.60 1.86 0.44
N VAL A 7 18.86 1.46 -0.58
CA VAL A 7 18.80 0.05 -1.01
C VAL A 7 20.16 -0.45 -1.49
N PRO A 8 20.85 0.23 -2.44
CA PRO A 8 22.19 -0.23 -2.88
C PRO A 8 23.22 -0.28 -1.74
N LEU A 9 23.17 0.68 -0.80
CA LEU A 9 24.05 0.65 0.35
C LEU A 9 23.73 -0.53 1.28
N SER A 10 22.45 -0.77 1.54
CA SER A 10 22.00 -1.89 2.36
C SER A 10 22.41 -3.24 1.76
N GLU A 11 22.27 -3.40 0.45
CA GLU A 11 22.73 -4.60 -0.26
C GLU A 11 24.23 -4.82 -0.08
N LYS A 12 25.02 -3.77 -0.27
CA LYS A 12 26.49 -3.81 -0.08
C LYS A 12 26.89 -4.22 1.34
N GLU A 13 26.15 -3.75 2.34
CA GLU A 13 26.40 -4.03 3.76
C GLU A 13 25.69 -5.31 4.26
N GLY A 14 25.01 -6.06 3.40
CA GLY A 14 24.27 -7.28 3.76
C GLY A 14 23.04 -7.04 4.65
N ILE A 15 22.43 -5.85 4.55
CA ILE A 15 21.28 -5.45 5.35
C ILE A 15 20.01 -5.54 4.49
N GLY A 16 19.02 -6.31 4.94
CA GLY A 16 17.67 -6.33 4.34
C GLY A 16 16.77 -5.24 4.89
N GLN A 17 15.80 -4.80 4.09
CA GLN A 17 14.81 -3.80 4.48
C GLN A 17 13.54 -4.46 5.01
N ILE A 18 12.99 -3.90 6.08
CA ILE A 18 11.61 -4.14 6.51
C ILE A 18 10.83 -2.86 6.25
N VAL A 19 9.83 -2.93 5.37
CA VAL A 19 9.09 -1.74 4.93
C VAL A 19 7.72 -1.70 5.58
N TRP A 20 7.24 -0.49 5.87
CA TRP A 20 5.95 -0.26 6.51
C TRP A 20 4.97 0.48 5.59
N SER A 21 3.68 0.35 5.87
CA SER A 21 2.59 0.99 5.09
C SER A 21 2.65 0.73 3.58
N PRO A 22 2.84 -0.52 3.11
CA PRO A 22 2.95 -0.81 1.68
C PRO A 22 1.70 -0.41 0.88
N MET A 23 0.54 -0.29 1.54
CA MET A 23 -0.72 0.17 0.94
C MET A 23 -0.99 1.67 1.14
N ALA A 24 0.03 2.48 1.51
CA ALA A 24 -0.16 3.89 1.87
C ALA A 24 -1.33 4.08 2.85
N GLN A 25 -1.39 3.22 3.87
CA GLN A 25 -2.42 3.20 4.90
C GLN A 25 -3.86 3.03 4.37
N GLY A 26 -4.00 2.31 3.25
CA GLY A 26 -5.27 1.98 2.62
C GLY A 26 -5.63 2.85 1.42
N VAL A 27 -4.82 3.85 1.06
CA VAL A 27 -5.05 4.67 -0.14
C VAL A 27 -4.90 3.84 -1.41
N LEU A 28 -3.87 2.99 -1.48
CA LEU A 28 -3.60 2.12 -2.64
C LEU A 28 -4.58 0.95 -2.78
N THR A 29 -5.50 0.75 -1.85
CA THR A 29 -6.56 -0.27 -2.01
C THR A 29 -7.60 0.12 -3.07
N GLY A 30 -7.58 1.37 -3.56
CA GLY A 30 -8.52 1.87 -4.54
C GLY A 30 -9.92 2.22 -4.00
N LYS A 31 -10.15 2.08 -2.70
CA LYS A 31 -11.48 2.36 -2.08
C LYS A 31 -11.84 3.84 -2.01
N TYR A 32 -10.85 4.73 -2.08
CA TYR A 32 -11.08 6.17 -2.10
C TYR A 32 -11.16 6.66 -3.54
N LEU A 33 -12.27 7.29 -3.89
CA LEU A 33 -12.51 7.77 -5.25
C LEU A 33 -12.41 9.30 -5.29
N PRO A 34 -11.83 9.88 -6.37
CA PRO A 34 -11.76 11.33 -6.51
C PRO A 34 -13.15 11.95 -6.50
N GLY A 35 -13.31 13.09 -5.84
CA GLY A 35 -14.59 13.81 -5.73
C GLY A 35 -15.68 13.08 -4.93
N LYS A 36 -15.40 11.94 -4.31
CA LYS A 36 -16.40 11.18 -3.53
C LYS A 36 -16.08 11.22 -2.04
N LYS A 37 -17.14 11.13 -1.22
CA LYS A 37 -16.97 10.97 0.23
C LYS A 37 -16.29 9.63 0.52
N PRO A 38 -15.34 9.58 1.49
CA PRO A 38 -14.73 8.33 1.90
C PRO A 38 -15.75 7.33 2.43
N PRO A 39 -15.54 6.02 2.21
CA PRO A 39 -16.41 4.98 2.77
C PRO A 39 -16.50 5.08 4.29
N ALA A 40 -17.70 4.88 4.84
CA ALA A 40 -17.93 4.87 6.27
C ALA A 40 -17.07 3.80 6.96
N GLY A 41 -16.55 4.09 8.16
CA GLY A 41 -15.68 3.19 8.90
C GLY A 41 -14.29 3.02 8.30
N SER A 42 -13.95 3.76 7.23
CA SER A 42 -12.59 3.77 6.69
C SER A 42 -11.67 4.68 7.51
N ARG A 43 -10.36 4.52 7.33
CA ARG A 43 -9.36 5.37 8.00
C ARG A 43 -9.58 6.87 7.76
N ALA A 44 -10.05 7.26 6.57
CA ALA A 44 -10.35 8.66 6.24
C ALA A 44 -11.52 9.25 7.06
N THR A 45 -12.37 8.41 7.65
CA THR A 45 -13.47 8.84 8.52
C THR A 45 -13.16 8.72 10.01
N ASP A 46 -11.98 8.19 10.37
CA ASP A 46 -11.53 8.06 11.75
C ASP A 46 -11.02 9.39 12.30
N LYS A 47 -11.83 10.03 13.15
CA LYS A 47 -11.51 11.30 13.80
C LYS A 47 -10.46 11.19 14.92
N LYS A 48 -10.09 9.96 15.35
CA LYS A 48 -9.10 9.72 16.39
C LYS A 48 -7.67 9.64 15.89
N GLY A 49 -7.40 10.17 14.69
CA GLY A 49 -6.06 10.28 14.13
C GLY A 49 -5.92 9.65 12.74
N GLY A 50 -6.75 8.67 12.38
CA GLY A 50 -6.65 7.98 11.10
C GLY A 50 -6.80 8.90 9.89
N ALA A 51 -7.76 9.83 9.94
CA ALA A 51 -7.96 10.79 8.87
C ALA A 51 -6.73 11.70 8.67
N GLY A 52 -6.10 12.16 9.75
CA GLY A 52 -4.89 13.00 9.69
C GLY A 52 -3.72 12.26 9.04
N MET A 53 -3.54 10.98 9.33
CA MET A 53 -2.43 10.17 8.80
C MET A 53 -2.43 10.05 7.28
N ILE A 54 -3.59 10.08 6.65
CA ILE A 54 -3.73 9.89 5.18
C ILE A 54 -4.11 11.17 4.44
N SER A 55 -4.35 12.29 5.15
CA SER A 55 -4.83 13.55 4.57
C SER A 55 -4.00 14.03 3.37
N ARG A 56 -2.67 13.88 3.45
CA ARG A 56 -1.74 14.27 2.38
C ARG A 56 -1.97 13.52 1.05
N TRP A 57 -2.56 12.31 1.12
CA TRP A 57 -2.84 11.47 -0.03
C TRP A 57 -4.27 11.59 -0.56
N MET A 58 -5.16 12.24 0.21
CA MET A 58 -6.58 12.39 -0.12
C MET A 58 -6.85 13.56 -1.06
N LYS A 59 -6.03 13.67 -2.11
CA LYS A 59 -6.15 14.65 -3.20
C LYS A 59 -6.67 13.96 -4.45
N ASP A 60 -7.52 14.64 -5.21
CA ASP A 60 -8.18 14.06 -6.39
C ASP A 60 -7.19 13.60 -7.47
N ASP A 61 -6.09 14.30 -7.67
CA ASP A 61 -5.02 13.91 -8.59
C ASP A 61 -4.33 12.61 -8.17
N VAL A 62 -4.03 12.48 -6.87
CA VAL A 62 -3.47 11.24 -6.29
C VAL A 62 -4.46 10.10 -6.42
N LEU A 63 -5.72 10.30 -6.00
CA LEU A 63 -6.74 9.26 -6.04
C LEU A 63 -7.04 8.82 -7.48
N SER A 64 -7.08 9.76 -8.44
CA SER A 64 -7.22 9.45 -9.86
C SER A 64 -6.06 8.61 -10.39
N THR A 65 -4.84 8.90 -9.94
CA THR A 65 -3.65 8.12 -10.31
C THR A 65 -3.72 6.70 -9.71
N VAL A 66 -4.18 6.56 -8.47
CA VAL A 66 -4.41 5.25 -7.85
C VAL A 66 -5.40 4.41 -8.65
N GLN A 67 -6.50 5.01 -9.15
CA GLN A 67 -7.48 4.27 -9.96
C GLN A 67 -6.87 3.71 -11.26
N LYS A 68 -5.83 4.35 -11.83
CA LYS A 68 -5.13 3.85 -13.02
C LYS A 68 -4.34 2.56 -12.77
N LEU A 69 -4.09 2.19 -11.51
CA LEU A 69 -3.45 0.92 -11.16
C LEU A 69 -4.41 -0.27 -11.24
N LYS A 70 -5.73 -0.02 -11.20
CA LYS A 70 -6.73 -1.10 -11.21
C LYS A 70 -6.61 -2.03 -12.44
N PRO A 71 -6.51 -1.56 -13.68
CA PRO A 71 -6.31 -2.45 -14.83
C PRO A 71 -5.02 -3.29 -14.74
N ILE A 72 -3.98 -2.78 -14.08
CA ILE A 72 -2.72 -3.50 -13.87
C ILE A 72 -2.95 -4.64 -12.88
N ALA A 73 -3.63 -4.37 -11.76
CA ALA A 73 -3.99 -5.39 -10.79
C ALA A 73 -4.87 -6.48 -11.43
N ASP A 74 -5.92 -6.07 -12.15
CA ASP A 74 -6.85 -6.99 -12.83
C ASP A 74 -6.10 -7.90 -13.84
N LYS A 75 -5.18 -7.33 -14.64
CA LYS A 75 -4.35 -8.10 -15.58
C LYS A 75 -3.42 -9.11 -14.88
N ALA A 76 -2.94 -8.76 -13.69
CA ALA A 76 -2.10 -9.64 -12.88
C ALA A 76 -2.91 -10.66 -12.06
N GLY A 77 -4.25 -10.61 -12.08
CA GLY A 77 -5.10 -11.46 -11.25
C GLY A 77 -5.03 -11.13 -9.76
N LEU A 78 -4.65 -9.89 -9.43
CA LEU A 78 -4.45 -9.44 -8.06
C LEU A 78 -5.52 -8.42 -7.64
N THR A 79 -5.80 -8.35 -6.34
CA THR A 79 -6.48 -7.18 -5.80
C THR A 79 -5.52 -5.99 -5.73
N MET A 80 -6.05 -4.78 -5.61
CA MET A 80 -5.23 -3.57 -5.43
C MET A 80 -4.35 -3.65 -4.16
N SER A 81 -4.86 -4.27 -3.09
CA SER A 81 -4.10 -4.53 -1.87
C SER A 81 -2.92 -5.46 -2.12
N GLN A 82 -3.15 -6.56 -2.82
CA GLN A 82 -2.12 -7.53 -3.19
C GLN A 82 -1.09 -6.92 -4.13
N LEU A 83 -1.52 -6.17 -5.15
CA LEU A 83 -0.59 -5.46 -6.04
C LEU A 83 0.34 -4.52 -5.25
N SER A 84 -0.20 -3.77 -4.29
CA SER A 84 0.58 -2.84 -3.48
C SER A 84 1.62 -3.53 -2.60
N VAL A 85 1.27 -4.67 -2.01
CA VAL A 85 2.19 -5.48 -1.19
C VAL A 85 3.22 -6.16 -2.08
N ALA A 86 2.80 -6.79 -3.19
CA ALA A 86 3.70 -7.44 -4.14
C ALA A 86 4.71 -6.45 -4.74
N TRP A 87 4.27 -5.21 -5.03
CA TRP A 87 5.15 -4.16 -5.55
C TRP A 87 6.35 -3.89 -4.63
N VAL A 88 6.17 -3.82 -3.32
CA VAL A 88 7.29 -3.57 -2.41
C VAL A 88 8.13 -4.83 -2.20
N LEU A 89 7.52 -6.01 -2.22
CA LEU A 89 8.20 -7.30 -2.03
C LEU A 89 9.00 -7.75 -3.26
N GLN A 90 8.74 -7.20 -4.45
CA GLN A 90 9.52 -7.53 -5.65
C GLN A 90 10.99 -7.08 -5.56
N ASN A 91 11.29 -6.10 -4.70
CA ASN A 91 12.67 -5.66 -4.49
C ASN A 91 13.40 -6.72 -3.64
N PRO A 92 14.49 -7.33 -4.14
CA PRO A 92 15.19 -8.43 -3.44
C PRO A 92 15.78 -8.00 -2.10
N ASN A 93 16.04 -6.70 -1.89
CA ASN A 93 16.51 -6.19 -0.62
C ASN A 93 15.38 -6.04 0.42
N VAL A 94 14.10 -6.11 0.01
CA VAL A 94 12.97 -6.05 0.94
C VAL A 94 12.65 -7.43 1.49
N SER A 95 13.03 -7.66 2.74
CA SER A 95 12.82 -8.93 3.44
C SER A 95 11.39 -9.10 3.94
N SER A 96 10.68 -8.02 4.25
CA SER A 96 9.31 -8.08 4.78
C SER A 96 8.56 -6.78 4.60
N ALA A 97 7.23 -6.89 4.44
CA ALA A 97 6.30 -5.75 4.42
C ALA A 97 5.37 -5.81 5.64
N ILE A 98 5.38 -4.76 6.46
CA ILE A 98 4.52 -4.65 7.64
C ILE A 98 3.13 -4.19 7.22
N VAL A 99 2.14 -5.05 7.38
CA VAL A 99 0.74 -4.76 7.05
C VAL A 99 -0.13 -4.76 8.31
N GLY A 100 -1.13 -3.89 8.35
CA GLY A 100 -2.18 -3.90 9.37
C GLY A 100 -3.45 -4.57 8.84
N ALA A 101 -4.18 -5.24 9.71
CA ALA A 101 -5.47 -5.82 9.39
C ALA A 101 -6.45 -5.62 10.56
N THR A 102 -7.70 -5.29 10.25
CA THR A 102 -8.79 -5.18 11.23
C THR A 102 -9.74 -6.39 11.19
N LYS A 103 -9.55 -7.27 10.19
CA LYS A 103 -10.34 -8.50 10.00
C LYS A 103 -9.45 -9.64 9.55
N PRO A 104 -9.72 -10.90 9.99
CA PRO A 104 -8.95 -12.07 9.55
C PRO A 104 -8.93 -12.27 8.03
N SER A 105 -9.99 -11.90 7.32
CA SER A 105 -10.04 -11.96 5.86
C SER A 105 -8.98 -11.11 5.17
N GLN A 106 -8.64 -9.95 5.74
CA GLN A 106 -7.58 -9.08 5.21
C GLN A 106 -6.19 -9.73 5.35
N VAL A 107 -5.94 -10.46 6.44
CA VAL A 107 -4.70 -11.23 6.59
C VAL A 107 -4.62 -12.30 5.51
N LYS A 108 -5.70 -13.10 5.34
CA LYS A 108 -5.77 -14.14 4.30
C LYS A 108 -5.61 -13.60 2.88
N GLU A 109 -6.06 -12.38 2.63
CA GLU A 109 -5.87 -11.70 1.35
C GLU A 109 -4.42 -11.23 1.17
N ASN A 110 -3.88 -10.55 2.16
CA ASN A 110 -2.55 -9.94 2.06
C ASN A 110 -1.43 -10.97 1.90
N VAL A 111 -1.51 -12.12 2.57
CA VAL A 111 -0.48 -13.18 2.46
C VAL A 111 -0.36 -13.75 1.05
N LYS A 112 -1.41 -13.69 0.23
CA LYS A 112 -1.36 -14.13 -1.18
C LYS A 112 -0.50 -13.23 -2.06
N ALA A 113 -0.07 -12.07 -1.57
CA ALA A 113 0.83 -11.18 -2.29
C ALA A 113 2.30 -11.61 -2.22
N SER A 114 2.65 -12.58 -1.39
CA SER A 114 4.02 -13.09 -1.21
C SER A 114 4.24 -14.45 -1.91
N GLY A 115 3.69 -14.64 -3.03
CA GLY A 115 3.83 -15.85 -3.85
C GLY A 115 3.53 -15.51 -5.26
#